data_1d3ad9470b308c30192b010b579d3326
#
_entry.id   1d3ad9470b308c30192b010b579d3326
#
_cell.length_a   1.000
_cell.length_b   1.000
_cell.length_c   1.000
_cell.angle_alpha   90.00
_cell.angle_beta   90.00
_cell.angle_gamma   90.00
#
_symmetry.space_group_name_H-M   'P 1'
#
loop_
_entity.id
_entity.type
_entity.pdbx_description
1 polymer ?
#
loop_
_entity_poly.entity_id
_entity_poly.type
_entity_poly.pdbx_seq_one_letter_code
_entity_poly.pdbx_strand_id
1 'polypeptide(L)'
;MIIYTYLETTEKKGFDLVSKGDTGEFVPIRQVVINALDRIEAASKTKGNVTGVATGFIDLDYRTAGLQPSDLILIAARPSMGKTAFVLNIAQYVAFRSNITAAIFSLE
;
A
#
# COMPACT_ATOMS: atom_id res chain seq x y z
N MET A 1 -1.13 5.81 2.10
CA MET A 1 -1.75 4.83 1.19
C MET A 1 -2.39 5.58 0.04
N ILE A 2 -2.07 5.21 -1.17
CA ILE A 2 -2.63 5.82 -2.38
C ILE A 2 -3.50 4.76 -3.06
N ILE A 3 -4.77 5.09 -3.31
CA ILE A 3 -5.72 4.19 -3.96
C ILE A 3 -6.00 4.75 -5.35
N TYR A 4 -5.68 3.98 -6.38
CA TYR A 4 -5.99 4.33 -7.77
C TYR A 4 -7.25 3.58 -8.22
N THR A 5 -8.28 4.31 -8.63
CA THR A 5 -9.37 3.77 -9.46
C THR A 5 -9.14 4.24 -10.88
N TYR A 6 -8.97 3.29 -11.79
CA TYR A 6 -8.25 3.38 -13.03
C TYR A 6 -9.01 3.87 -14.25
N LEU A 7 -8.38 4.73 -15.10
CA LEU A 7 -8.63 4.92 -16.53
C LEU A 7 -7.30 4.94 -17.30
N GLU A 8 -7.24 4.31 -18.47
CA GLU A 8 -6.03 4.06 -19.28
C GLU A 8 -5.15 5.29 -19.58
N THR A 9 -5.71 6.49 -19.64
CA THR A 9 -4.97 7.73 -19.91
C THR A 9 -4.17 8.25 -18.73
N THR A 10 -4.48 7.84 -17.52
CA THR A 10 -3.79 8.27 -16.28
C THR A 10 -2.57 7.43 -15.97
N GLU A 11 -2.54 6.19 -16.48
CA GLU A 11 -1.43 5.25 -16.34
C GLU A 11 -0.12 5.83 -16.86
N LYS A 12 -0.15 6.39 -18.06
CA LYS A 12 1.03 6.94 -18.71
C LYS A 12 1.60 8.14 -17.97
N LYS A 13 0.75 9.01 -17.44
CA LYS A 13 1.18 10.15 -16.63
C LYS A 13 1.70 9.77 -15.25
N GLY A 14 1.08 8.78 -14.61
CA GLY A 14 1.55 8.25 -13.34
C GLY A 14 2.89 7.53 -13.47
N PHE A 15 3.09 6.76 -14.53
CA PHE A 15 4.34 6.09 -14.84
C PHE A 15 5.47 7.09 -15.12
N ASP A 16 5.21 8.16 -15.88
CA ASP A 16 6.20 9.21 -16.17
C ASP A 16 6.61 9.98 -14.91
N LEU A 17 5.70 10.18 -13.95
CA LEU A 17 6.01 10.81 -12.66
C LEU A 17 6.86 9.91 -11.76
N VAL A 18 6.58 8.62 -11.75
CA VAL A 18 7.36 7.63 -10.99
C VAL A 18 8.74 7.43 -11.61
N SER A 19 8.84 7.38 -12.94
CA SER A 19 10.13 7.19 -13.62
C SER A 19 11.04 8.43 -13.55
N LYS A 20 10.49 9.63 -13.41
CA LYS A 20 11.27 10.86 -13.19
C LYS A 20 11.81 11.01 -11.77
N GLY A 21 11.23 10.32 -10.80
CA GLY A 21 11.70 10.30 -9.41
C GLY A 21 12.85 9.33 -9.15
N ASP A 22 13.00 8.35 -10.01
CA ASP A 22 14.03 7.32 -9.92
C ASP A 22 15.16 7.61 -10.94
N THR A 23 16.00 8.57 -10.61
CA THR A 23 17.29 8.67 -11.27
C THR A 23 18.10 7.46 -10.83
N GLY A 24 18.11 6.43 -11.68
CA GLY A 24 18.67 5.11 -11.43
C GLY A 24 20.12 5.12 -10.89
N GLU A 25 20.27 5.43 -9.63
CA GLU A 25 21.47 5.15 -8.89
C GLU A 25 21.52 3.65 -8.60
N PHE A 26 22.58 3.01 -9.10
CA PHE A 26 22.89 1.64 -8.74
C PHE A 26 23.14 1.56 -7.24
N VAL A 27 22.26 0.91 -6.50
CA VAL A 27 22.45 0.65 -5.08
C VAL A 27 23.28 -0.63 -4.92
N PRO A 28 24.41 -0.60 -4.18
CA PRO A 28 25.19 -1.80 -3.90
C PRO A 28 24.32 -2.87 -3.21
N ILE A 29 24.42 -4.12 -3.64
CA ILE A 29 23.67 -5.24 -3.06
C ILE A 29 23.87 -5.38 -1.55
N ARG A 30 25.06 -5.05 -1.06
CA ARG A 30 25.38 -5.02 0.38
C ARG A 30 24.42 -4.12 1.15
N GLN A 31 24.13 -2.92 0.64
CA GLN A 31 23.23 -1.96 1.29
C GLN A 31 21.78 -2.44 1.28
N VAL A 32 21.37 -3.09 0.19
CA VAL A 32 20.03 -3.70 0.08
C VAL A 32 19.87 -4.82 1.11
N VAL A 33 20.89 -5.66 1.28
CA VAL A 33 20.87 -6.76 2.26
C VAL A 33 20.83 -6.23 3.69
N ILE A 34 21.63 -5.22 4.02
CA ILE A 34 21.63 -4.60 5.36
C ILE A 34 20.25 -4.00 5.67
N ASN A 35 19.69 -3.25 4.75
CA ASN A 35 18.35 -2.67 4.91
C ASN A 35 17.26 -3.75 5.07
N ALA A 36 17.38 -4.87 4.36
CA ALA A 36 16.47 -6.00 4.50
C ALA A 36 16.57 -6.65 5.89
N LEU A 37 17.79 -6.84 6.40
CA LEU A 37 18.02 -7.37 7.74
C LEU A 37 17.46 -6.47 8.82
N ASP A 38 17.66 -5.15 8.72
CA ASP A 38 17.10 -4.16 9.65
C ASP A 38 15.57 -4.21 9.67
N ARG A 39 14.93 -4.37 8.51
CA ARG A 39 13.47 -4.53 8.40
C ARG A 39 12.98 -5.82 9.07
N ILE A 40 13.69 -6.92 8.87
CA ILE A 40 13.36 -8.21 9.49
C ILE A 40 13.49 -8.11 11.01
N GLU A 41 14.56 -7.49 11.49
CA GLU A 41 14.77 -7.30 12.93
C GLU A 41 13.69 -6.41 13.54
N ALA A 42 13.34 -5.29 12.90
CA ALA A 42 12.26 -4.42 13.33
C ALA A 42 10.91 -5.14 13.37
N ALA A 43 10.61 -5.95 12.35
CA ALA A 43 9.39 -6.75 12.30
C ALA A 43 9.33 -7.81 13.41
N SER A 44 10.47 -8.42 13.75
CA SER A 44 10.54 -9.42 14.82
C SER A 44 10.32 -8.83 16.22
N LYS A 45 10.66 -7.56 16.41
CA LYS A 45 10.46 -6.82 17.67
C LYS A 45 9.03 -6.31 17.84
N THR A 46 8.26 -6.22 16.75
CA THR A 46 6.88 -5.76 16.79
C THR A 46 5.99 -6.89 17.33
N LYS A 47 5.49 -6.73 18.54
CA LYS A 47 4.52 -7.65 19.15
C LYS A 47 3.13 -7.48 18.51
N GLY A 48 2.98 -7.88 17.26
CA GLY A 48 1.70 -7.80 16.56
C GLY A 48 1.75 -8.55 15.23
N ASN A 49 0.62 -9.09 14.79
CA ASN A 49 0.50 -9.82 13.53
C ASN A 49 0.52 -8.91 12.30
N VAL A 50 0.58 -7.59 12.49
CA VAL A 50 0.51 -6.60 11.43
C VAL A 50 1.82 -5.83 11.38
N THR A 51 2.63 -6.09 10.36
CA THR A 51 3.90 -5.37 10.11
C THR A 51 3.71 -4.15 9.22
N GLY A 52 2.65 -4.14 8.41
CA GLY A 52 2.26 -3.05 7.53
C GLY A 52 1.15 -2.18 8.12
N VAL A 53 0.46 -1.47 7.24
CA VAL A 53 -0.69 -0.64 7.59
C VAL A 53 -1.92 -1.53 7.77
N ALA A 54 -2.54 -1.49 8.95
CA ALA A 54 -3.76 -2.26 9.22
C ALA A 54 -4.95 -1.74 8.42
N THR A 55 -5.73 -2.63 7.85
CA THR A 55 -6.94 -2.29 7.08
C THR A 55 -8.17 -2.07 7.96
N GLY A 56 -8.14 -2.57 9.18
CA GLY A 56 -9.28 -2.60 10.10
C GLY A 56 -10.13 -3.88 9.99
N PHE A 57 -9.86 -4.73 9.00
CA PHE A 57 -10.47 -6.05 8.88
C PHE A 57 -9.54 -7.10 9.48
N ILE A 58 -9.86 -7.61 10.64
CA ILE A 58 -8.98 -8.46 11.46
C ILE A 58 -8.50 -9.69 10.70
N ASP A 59 -9.40 -10.40 10.03
CA ASP A 59 -9.06 -11.61 9.27
C ASP A 59 -8.19 -11.30 8.04
N LEU A 60 -8.43 -10.16 7.39
CA LEU A 60 -7.62 -9.71 6.28
C LEU A 60 -6.21 -9.33 6.75
N ASP A 61 -6.13 -8.56 7.83
CA ASP A 61 -4.87 -8.13 8.42
C ASP A 61 -4.04 -9.33 8.93
N TYR A 62 -4.72 -10.34 9.49
CA TYR A 62 -4.06 -11.58 9.89
C TYR A 62 -3.44 -12.33 8.71
N ARG A 63 -4.12 -12.37 7.55
CA ARG A 63 -3.66 -13.09 6.35
C ARG A 63 -2.58 -12.34 5.56
N THR A 64 -2.66 -11.00 5.54
CA THR A 64 -1.76 -10.16 4.74
C THR A 64 -0.63 -9.54 5.55
N ALA A 65 -0.68 -9.60 6.87
CA ALA A 65 0.15 -8.81 7.78
C ALA A 65 0.02 -7.29 7.57
N GLY A 66 -1.14 -6.83 7.06
CA GLY A 66 -1.41 -5.46 6.70
C GLY A 66 -0.90 -5.07 5.29
N LEU A 67 -1.12 -3.83 4.92
CA LEU A 67 -0.70 -3.29 3.62
C LEU A 67 0.76 -2.86 3.71
N GLN A 68 1.63 -3.49 2.92
CA GLN A 68 3.07 -3.22 2.96
C GLN A 68 3.43 -1.99 2.12
N PRO A 69 4.49 -1.26 2.47
CA PRO A 69 5.03 -0.19 1.64
C PRO A 69 5.45 -0.70 0.26
N SER A 70 5.21 0.09 -0.77
CA SER A 70 5.56 -0.20 -2.17
C SER A 70 4.77 -1.33 -2.83
N ASP A 71 3.76 -1.90 -2.16
CA ASP A 71 2.88 -2.88 -2.77
C ASP A 71 1.78 -2.22 -3.59
N LEU A 72 1.51 -2.78 -4.76
CA LEU A 72 0.32 -2.51 -5.54
C LEU A 72 -0.75 -3.56 -5.21
N ILE A 73 -1.86 -3.12 -4.66
CA ILE A 73 -2.95 -3.99 -4.25
C ILE A 73 -4.14 -3.78 -5.18
N LEU A 74 -4.54 -4.84 -5.88
CA LEU A 74 -5.68 -4.84 -6.78
C LEU A 74 -6.91 -5.43 -6.08
N ILE A 75 -8.00 -4.67 -6.08
CA ILE A 75 -9.30 -5.12 -5.57
C ILE A 75 -10.28 -5.15 -6.73
N ALA A 76 -10.70 -6.34 -7.11
CA ALA A 76 -11.63 -6.55 -8.20
C ALA A 76 -12.95 -7.14 -7.67
N ALA A 77 -14.06 -6.64 -8.18
CA ALA A 77 -15.38 -7.16 -7.87
C ALA A 77 -16.33 -6.89 -9.04
N ARG A 78 -17.41 -7.67 -9.10
CA ARG A 78 -18.50 -7.38 -10.05
C ARG A 78 -19.15 -6.04 -9.72
N PRO A 79 -19.79 -5.37 -10.70
CA PRO A 79 -20.50 -4.13 -10.45
C PRO A 79 -21.51 -4.27 -9.29
N SER A 80 -21.65 -3.23 -8.50
CA SER A 80 -22.58 -3.18 -7.36
C SER A 80 -22.34 -4.16 -6.20
N MET A 81 -21.14 -4.71 -6.10
CA MET A 81 -20.77 -5.61 -4.99
C MET A 81 -20.15 -4.90 -3.79
N GLY A 82 -20.09 -3.57 -3.81
CA GLY A 82 -19.52 -2.80 -2.71
C GLY A 82 -17.99 -2.62 -2.76
N LYS A 83 -17.37 -2.77 -3.92
CA LYS A 83 -15.91 -2.56 -4.11
C LYS A 83 -15.46 -1.21 -3.57
N THR A 84 -16.10 -0.13 -3.98
CA THR A 84 -15.78 1.24 -3.56
C THR A 84 -16.02 1.44 -2.07
N ALA A 85 -17.13 0.92 -1.54
CA ALA A 85 -17.43 0.97 -0.11
C ALA A 85 -16.36 0.25 0.71
N PHE A 86 -15.89 -0.89 0.28
CA PHE A 86 -14.81 -1.64 0.92
C PHE A 86 -13.51 -0.84 0.97
N VAL A 87 -13.11 -0.26 -0.16
CA VAL A 87 -11.90 0.56 -0.26
C VAL A 87 -11.99 1.82 0.61
N LEU A 88 -13.16 2.49 0.62
CA LEU A 88 -13.40 3.66 1.46
C LEU A 88 -13.35 3.33 2.96
N ASN A 89 -13.85 2.18 3.36
CA ASN A 89 -13.75 1.72 4.76
C ASN A 89 -12.29 1.50 5.19
N ILE A 90 -11.46 0.93 4.32
CA ILE A 90 -10.02 0.80 4.57
C ILE A 90 -9.39 2.18 4.71
N ALA A 91 -9.64 3.08 3.76
CA ALA A 91 -9.10 4.44 3.78
C ALA A 91 -9.52 5.22 5.04
N GLN A 92 -10.77 5.09 5.43
CA GLN A 92 -11.28 5.69 6.66
C GLN A 92 -10.56 5.15 7.90
N TYR A 93 -10.42 3.84 8.02
CA TYR A 93 -9.71 3.23 9.14
C TYR A 93 -8.26 3.69 9.20
N VAL A 94 -7.55 3.67 8.07
CA VAL A 94 -6.16 4.10 7.97
C VAL A 94 -5.98 5.56 8.36
N ALA A 95 -6.84 6.44 7.87
CA ALA A 95 -6.74 7.87 8.12
C ALA A 95 -7.11 8.24 9.57
N PHE A 96 -8.22 7.71 10.09
CA PHE A 96 -8.76 8.13 11.39
C PHE A 96 -8.27 7.30 12.58
N ARG A 97 -8.01 6.02 12.38
CA ARG A 97 -7.55 5.13 13.46
C ARG A 97 -6.06 4.99 13.53
N SER A 98 -5.41 4.87 12.38
CA SER A 98 -3.94 4.71 12.30
C SER A 98 -3.20 6.04 12.13
N ASN A 99 -3.94 7.13 11.93
CA ASN A 99 -3.40 8.48 11.73
C ASN A 99 -2.36 8.55 10.59
N ILE A 100 -2.61 7.78 9.53
CA ILE A 100 -1.76 7.73 8.34
C ILE A 100 -2.49 8.44 7.20
N THR A 101 -1.78 9.28 6.47
CA THR A 101 -2.34 10.01 5.33
C THR A 101 -2.79 9.05 4.24
N ALA A 102 -4.03 9.20 3.79
CA ALA A 102 -4.60 8.46 2.67
C ALA A 102 -5.06 9.42 1.59
N ALA A 103 -4.75 9.13 0.33
CA ALA A 103 -5.22 9.87 -0.83
C ALA A 103 -6.10 8.95 -1.69
N ILE A 104 -7.23 9.47 -2.15
CA ILE A 104 -8.20 8.74 -2.96
C ILE A 104 -8.36 9.46 -4.29
N PHE A 105 -8.15 8.73 -5.38
CA PHE A 105 -8.37 9.21 -6.73
C PHE A 105 -9.47 8.36 -7.36
N SER A 106 -10.61 8.95 -7.66
CA SER A 106 -11.73 8.29 -8.29
C SER A 106 -11.94 8.85 -9.69
N LEU A 107 -12.17 7.95 -10.63
CA LEU A 107 -12.46 8.27 -12.03
C LEU A 107 -13.89 7.84 -12.41
N GLU A 108 -14.64 7.39 -11.47
CA GLU A 108 -16.06 7.03 -11.60
C GLU A 108 -16.97 8.17 -11.14
#